data_ff34f9c1ddc9b5794b61824286a69891
#
_entry.id   ff34f9c1ddc9b5794b61824286a69891
#
_cell.length_a   1.000
_cell.length_b   1.000
_cell.length_c   1.000
_cell.angle_alpha   90.00
_cell.angle_beta   90.00
_cell.angle_gamma   90.00
#
_symmetry.space_group_name_H-M   'P 1'
#
loop_
_entity.id
_entity.type
_entity.pdbx_description
1 polymer ?
#
loop_
_entity_poly.entity_id
_entity_poly.type
_entity_poly.pdbx_seq_one_letter_code
_entity_poly.pdbx_strand_id
1 'polypeptide(L)'
;LSKRFGNQTLFEDVSFEIKRGEHVAVIGDNGTGKTTLLKILNQVAAADKGSFTLGAKVKIGYYDQEHHVLHDEKTIFDEISDDYPSLNNTQIRSTLAAFQFTGDDVFKEIRTLSGGEKGRVSLAKLMLSEANFLILDEPTNHLDITSKEILEEALNNYSGTVLYVSHDRYFINQTASRILELVNRTFVNYIGNYDYYLEKKEELTRAYASSTQNNASSSSASTASEAKLSWQEQKEQQARERKRKNDLRKTEEEISRLEDRNTEIDHQMTLEEVYSSSVKCQELSTERAENEARLEELYELWESLAE
;
A
#
# COMPACT_ATOMS: atom_id res chain seq x y z
N LEU A 1 22.33 -12.30 0.24
CA LEU A 1 23.04 -11.10 0.68
C LEU A 1 23.49 -11.22 2.12
N SER A 2 24.69 -10.72 2.45
CA SER A 2 25.19 -10.63 3.82
C SER A 2 25.80 -9.25 4.08
N LYS A 3 25.62 -8.73 5.32
CA LYS A 3 26.16 -7.44 5.74
C LYS A 3 26.61 -7.46 7.19
N ARG A 4 27.79 -6.87 7.44
CA ARG A 4 28.40 -6.75 8.78
C ARG A 4 28.91 -5.32 8.96
N PHE A 5 28.93 -4.85 10.19
CA PHE A 5 29.65 -3.65 10.60
C PHE A 5 30.61 -4.01 11.74
N GLY A 6 31.91 -3.99 11.45
CA GLY A 6 32.92 -4.44 12.41
C GLY A 6 32.66 -5.88 12.83
N ASN A 7 32.42 -6.09 14.13
CA ASN A 7 32.13 -7.41 14.70
C ASN A 7 30.62 -7.77 14.73
N GLN A 8 29.74 -6.84 14.35
CA GLN A 8 28.31 -7.06 14.35
C GLN A 8 27.83 -7.52 12.99
N THR A 9 27.29 -8.73 12.89
CA THR A 9 26.59 -9.22 11.71
C THR A 9 25.13 -8.76 11.77
N LEU A 10 24.70 -8.01 10.76
CA LEU A 10 23.31 -7.55 10.67
C LEU A 10 22.42 -8.65 10.09
N PHE A 11 22.81 -9.19 8.95
CA PHE A 11 22.15 -10.33 8.33
C PHE A 11 23.17 -11.16 7.53
N GLU A 12 22.87 -12.43 7.39
CA GLU A 12 23.78 -13.40 6.76
C GLU A 12 22.98 -14.34 5.85
N ASP A 13 23.46 -14.48 4.62
CA ASP A 13 22.90 -15.34 3.58
C ASP A 13 21.39 -15.17 3.32
N VAL A 14 20.91 -13.94 3.44
CA VAL A 14 19.50 -13.65 3.18
C VAL A 14 19.19 -13.68 1.69
N SER A 15 18.09 -14.35 1.34
CA SER A 15 17.61 -14.48 -0.02
C SER A 15 16.10 -14.29 -0.07
N PHE A 16 15.65 -13.40 -0.94
CA PHE A 16 14.22 -13.17 -1.21
C PHE A 16 14.05 -12.59 -2.61
N GLU A 17 12.85 -12.71 -3.12
CA GLU A 17 12.44 -12.14 -4.40
C GLU A 17 11.21 -11.25 -4.15
N ILE A 18 11.18 -10.08 -4.78
CA ILE A 18 10.02 -9.18 -4.78
C ILE A 18 9.46 -9.16 -6.19
N LYS A 19 8.17 -9.45 -6.34
CA LYS A 19 7.49 -9.47 -7.63
C LYS A 19 6.86 -8.13 -7.92
N ARG A 20 6.62 -7.90 -9.20
CA ARG A 20 5.94 -6.68 -9.65
C ARG A 20 4.56 -6.55 -9.00
N GLY A 21 4.28 -5.35 -8.48
CA GLY A 21 3.02 -5.02 -7.82
C GLY A 21 2.88 -5.57 -6.40
N GLU A 22 3.94 -6.15 -5.80
CA GLU A 22 3.93 -6.50 -4.38
C GLU A 22 4.22 -5.27 -3.51
N HIS A 23 3.46 -5.12 -2.43
CA HIS A 23 3.75 -4.19 -1.35
C HIS A 23 4.33 -4.96 -0.17
N VAL A 24 5.62 -4.80 0.06
CA VAL A 24 6.38 -5.60 1.02
C VAL A 24 6.83 -4.73 2.18
N ALA A 25 6.36 -5.05 3.38
CA ALA A 25 6.84 -4.44 4.61
C ALA A 25 8.02 -5.23 5.17
N VAL A 26 9.10 -4.54 5.55
CA VAL A 26 10.23 -5.11 6.28
C VAL A 26 10.12 -4.72 7.74
N ILE A 27 10.02 -5.70 8.62
CA ILE A 27 9.91 -5.51 10.07
C ILE A 27 11.05 -6.22 10.81
N GLY A 28 11.23 -5.89 12.06
CA GLY A 28 12.26 -6.46 12.93
C GLY A 28 12.69 -5.45 13.99
N ASP A 29 13.50 -5.91 14.94
CA ASP A 29 13.99 -5.07 16.02
C ASP A 29 14.87 -3.91 15.53
N ASN A 30 15.05 -2.89 16.38
CA ASN A 30 15.93 -1.79 16.06
C ASN A 30 17.38 -2.26 15.98
N GLY A 31 18.13 -1.72 15.00
CA GLY A 31 19.53 -2.08 14.80
C GLY A 31 19.76 -3.42 14.08
N THR A 32 18.72 -4.12 13.63
CA THR A 32 18.86 -5.39 12.88
C THR A 32 19.38 -5.20 11.45
N GLY A 33 19.37 -3.98 10.93
CA GLY A 33 19.91 -3.68 9.60
C GLY A 33 18.86 -3.44 8.51
N LYS A 34 17.60 -3.17 8.87
CA LYS A 34 16.51 -2.89 7.91
C LYS A 34 16.85 -1.73 6.97
N THR A 35 17.17 -0.56 7.51
CA THR A 35 17.65 0.61 6.74
C THR A 35 18.88 0.28 5.90
N THR A 36 19.81 -0.50 6.44
CA THR A 36 21.02 -0.91 5.69
C THR A 36 20.65 -1.77 4.48
N LEU A 37 19.67 -2.66 4.61
CA LEU A 37 19.16 -3.44 3.49
C LEU A 37 18.58 -2.51 2.41
N LEU A 38 17.73 -1.54 2.80
CA LEU A 38 17.17 -0.59 1.84
C LEU A 38 18.27 0.22 1.14
N LYS A 39 19.29 0.67 1.86
CA LYS A 39 20.46 1.36 1.28
C LYS A 39 21.25 0.49 0.32
N ILE A 40 21.37 -0.83 0.57
CA ILE A 40 22.02 -1.77 -0.36
C ILE A 40 21.17 -1.91 -1.63
N LEU A 41 19.88 -2.11 -1.52
CA LEU A 41 18.97 -2.23 -2.67
C LEU A 41 18.91 -0.95 -3.51
N ASN A 42 19.02 0.21 -2.86
CA ASN A 42 19.14 1.51 -3.53
C ASN A 42 20.57 1.80 -4.04
N GLN A 43 21.49 0.83 -3.93
CA GLN A 43 22.88 0.94 -4.39
C GLN A 43 23.71 2.05 -3.72
N VAL A 44 23.27 2.60 -2.61
CA VAL A 44 24.00 3.59 -1.79
C VAL A 44 25.02 2.91 -0.88
N ALA A 45 24.77 1.67 -0.47
CA ALA A 45 25.66 0.86 0.34
C ALA A 45 26.00 -0.46 -0.36
N ALA A 46 27.20 -0.98 -0.15
CA ALA A 46 27.61 -2.27 -0.70
C ALA A 46 27.29 -3.41 0.27
N ALA A 47 26.84 -4.55 -0.26
CA ALA A 47 26.82 -5.81 0.49
C ALA A 47 28.24 -6.36 0.65
N ASP A 48 28.50 -7.09 1.75
CA ASP A 48 29.81 -7.70 1.96
C ASP A 48 29.91 -9.05 1.20
N LYS A 49 28.79 -9.75 1.04
CA LYS A 49 28.69 -10.99 0.25
C LYS A 49 27.33 -11.08 -0.44
N GLY A 50 27.34 -11.80 -1.57
CA GLY A 50 26.14 -11.98 -2.38
C GLY A 50 25.91 -10.81 -3.34
N SER A 51 24.89 -10.94 -4.16
CA SER A 51 24.46 -9.94 -5.13
C SER A 51 22.94 -9.95 -5.23
N PHE A 52 22.39 -8.88 -5.77
CA PHE A 52 20.99 -8.81 -6.16
C PHE A 52 20.91 -8.31 -7.61
N THR A 53 19.80 -8.63 -8.25
CA THR A 53 19.54 -8.20 -9.62
C THR A 53 18.19 -7.48 -9.65
N LEU A 54 18.18 -6.33 -10.31
CA LEU A 54 16.93 -5.63 -10.62
C LEU A 54 16.37 -6.17 -11.92
N GLY A 55 15.05 -6.29 -11.97
CA GLY A 55 14.34 -6.66 -13.19
C GLY A 55 14.57 -5.63 -14.33
N ALA A 56 14.29 -6.04 -15.56
CA ALA A 56 14.38 -5.13 -16.69
C ALA A 56 13.43 -3.94 -16.52
N LYS A 57 13.93 -2.73 -16.83
CA LYS A 57 13.17 -1.47 -16.74
C LYS A 57 12.70 -1.09 -15.34
N VAL A 58 13.32 -1.60 -14.27
CA VAL A 58 13.05 -1.13 -12.91
C VAL A 58 13.67 0.24 -12.73
N LYS A 59 12.84 1.22 -12.35
CA LYS A 59 13.22 2.56 -11.92
C LYS A 59 12.93 2.69 -10.44
N ILE A 60 13.96 2.88 -9.61
CA ILE A 60 13.83 3.00 -8.16
C ILE A 60 13.52 4.45 -7.81
N GLY A 61 12.50 4.63 -6.94
CA GLY A 61 12.28 5.85 -6.19
C GLY A 61 12.58 5.57 -4.71
N TYR A 62 13.49 6.35 -4.12
CA TYR A 62 13.90 6.15 -2.74
C TYR A 62 13.47 7.33 -1.86
N TYR A 63 12.84 7.01 -0.75
CA TYR A 63 12.45 7.95 0.29
C TYR A 63 13.22 7.64 1.57
N ASP A 64 14.07 8.55 2.00
CA ASP A 64 14.82 8.50 3.24
C ASP A 64 14.32 9.59 4.19
N GLN A 65 14.16 9.25 5.44
CA GLN A 65 13.72 10.17 6.49
C GLN A 65 14.67 11.39 6.64
N GLU A 66 15.96 11.24 6.35
CA GLU A 66 16.98 12.26 6.57
C GLU A 66 17.26 13.14 5.32
N HIS A 67 16.83 12.74 4.13
CA HIS A 67 17.24 13.34 2.87
C HIS A 67 16.10 13.89 2.01
N HIS A 68 15.15 14.58 2.63
CA HIS A 68 14.20 15.40 1.89
C HIS A 68 14.91 16.64 1.39
N VAL A 69 15.56 16.54 0.23
CA VAL A 69 16.14 17.72 -0.43
C VAL A 69 15.00 18.55 -1.02
N LEU A 70 14.30 19.27 -0.14
CA LEU A 70 13.39 20.34 -0.53
C LEU A 70 14.16 21.67 -0.45
N HIS A 71 13.93 22.53 -1.42
CA HIS A 71 14.53 23.85 -1.46
C HIS A 71 13.68 24.84 -0.66
N ASP A 72 14.15 25.22 0.51
CA ASP A 72 13.40 26.03 1.48
C ASP A 72 12.90 27.38 0.91
N GLU A 73 13.58 27.93 -0.07
CA GLU A 73 13.24 29.20 -0.73
C GLU A 73 12.22 29.09 -1.86
N LYS A 74 11.90 27.87 -2.31
CA LYS A 74 10.89 27.65 -3.35
C LYS A 74 9.48 27.52 -2.76
N THR A 75 8.50 27.80 -3.59
CA THR A 75 7.13 27.41 -3.29
C THR A 75 6.94 25.90 -3.51
N ILE A 76 5.91 25.30 -2.92
CA ILE A 76 5.55 23.89 -3.16
C ILE A 76 5.36 23.64 -4.66
N PHE A 77 4.69 24.57 -5.34
CA PHE A 77 4.44 24.47 -6.78
C PHE A 77 5.74 24.51 -7.60
N ASP A 78 6.63 25.47 -7.32
CA ASP A 78 7.90 25.63 -8.04
C ASP A 78 8.82 24.43 -7.80
N GLU A 79 8.83 23.88 -6.57
CA GLU A 79 9.61 22.71 -6.23
C GLU A 79 9.28 21.50 -7.11
N ILE A 80 7.98 21.31 -7.39
CA ILE A 80 7.53 20.20 -8.24
C ILE A 80 7.70 20.54 -9.71
N SER A 81 7.35 21.76 -10.10
CA SER A 81 7.41 22.21 -11.51
C SER A 81 8.83 22.16 -12.07
N ASP A 82 9.82 22.55 -11.27
CA ASP A 82 11.23 22.55 -11.69
C ASP A 82 11.78 21.13 -11.85
N ASP A 83 11.37 20.19 -10.99
CA ASP A 83 11.82 18.80 -11.07
C ASP A 83 11.09 18.00 -12.16
N TYR A 84 9.85 18.39 -12.47
CA TYR A 84 9.02 17.70 -13.46
C TYR A 84 8.48 18.65 -14.52
N PRO A 85 9.35 19.23 -15.37
CA PRO A 85 8.97 20.24 -16.36
C PRO A 85 8.05 19.70 -17.48
N SER A 86 7.89 18.38 -17.57
CA SER A 86 6.96 17.74 -18.50
C SER A 86 5.51 17.76 -18.02
N LEU A 87 5.28 18.04 -16.73
CA LEU A 87 3.93 18.08 -16.16
C LEU A 87 3.29 19.46 -16.42
N ASN A 88 2.01 19.43 -16.73
CA ASN A 88 1.25 20.67 -16.82
C ASN A 88 0.73 21.12 -15.42
N ASN A 89 0.36 22.39 -15.32
CA ASN A 89 -0.09 22.98 -14.05
C ASN A 89 -1.28 22.22 -13.43
N THR A 90 -2.17 21.67 -14.25
CA THR A 90 -3.33 20.89 -13.78
C THR A 90 -2.87 19.58 -13.12
N GLN A 91 -1.92 18.87 -13.73
CA GLN A 91 -1.38 17.63 -13.17
C GLN A 91 -0.66 17.88 -11.84
N ILE A 92 0.17 18.92 -11.77
CA ILE A 92 0.85 19.32 -10.53
C ILE A 92 -0.16 19.63 -9.43
N ARG A 93 -1.15 20.49 -9.73
CA ARG A 93 -2.20 20.86 -8.77
C ARG A 93 -3.06 19.68 -8.34
N SER A 94 -3.41 18.77 -9.26
CA SER A 94 -4.19 17.56 -8.93
C SER A 94 -3.42 16.64 -7.99
N THR A 95 -2.12 16.45 -8.23
CA THR A 95 -1.29 15.64 -7.32
C THR A 95 -1.15 16.32 -5.96
N LEU A 96 -0.85 17.62 -5.94
CA LEU A 96 -0.75 18.38 -4.68
C LEU A 96 -2.07 18.36 -3.90
N ALA A 97 -3.21 18.43 -4.57
CA ALA A 97 -4.53 18.32 -3.94
C ALA A 97 -4.75 16.95 -3.29
N ALA A 98 -4.27 15.84 -3.90
CA ALA A 98 -4.30 14.52 -3.30
C ALA A 98 -3.47 14.45 -1.99
N PHE A 99 -2.45 15.31 -1.86
CA PHE A 99 -1.66 15.48 -0.63
C PHE A 99 -2.13 16.66 0.24
N GLN A 100 -3.38 17.11 0.04
CA GLN A 100 -4.06 18.19 0.79
C GLN A 100 -3.41 19.59 0.68
N PHE A 101 -2.73 19.87 -0.43
CA PHE A 101 -2.33 21.22 -0.78
C PHE A 101 -3.29 21.77 -1.84
N THR A 102 -4.27 22.58 -1.41
CA THR A 102 -5.34 23.09 -2.28
C THR A 102 -5.31 24.61 -2.40
N GLY A 103 -5.91 25.14 -3.44
CA GLY A 103 -6.03 26.60 -3.65
C GLY A 103 -4.67 27.30 -3.64
N ASP A 104 -4.50 28.24 -2.71
CA ASP A 104 -3.28 29.05 -2.56
C ASP A 104 -2.20 28.36 -1.72
N ASP A 105 -2.50 27.24 -1.06
CA ASP A 105 -1.52 26.50 -0.27
C ASP A 105 -0.32 26.06 -1.12
N VAL A 106 -0.53 25.78 -2.39
CA VAL A 106 0.53 25.36 -3.31
C VAL A 106 1.62 26.42 -3.51
N PHE A 107 1.35 27.69 -3.18
CA PHE A 107 2.28 28.81 -3.28
C PHE A 107 2.97 29.14 -1.96
N LYS A 108 2.71 28.38 -0.89
CA LYS A 108 3.47 28.52 0.36
C LYS A 108 4.94 28.16 0.13
N GLU A 109 5.83 28.94 0.73
CA GLU A 109 7.26 28.63 0.71
C GLU A 109 7.54 27.41 1.60
N ILE A 110 8.39 26.51 1.14
CA ILE A 110 8.73 25.26 1.82
C ILE A 110 9.29 25.50 3.22
N ARG A 111 10.04 26.60 3.44
CA ARG A 111 10.55 26.95 4.76
C ARG A 111 9.46 27.22 5.81
N THR A 112 8.26 27.59 5.38
CA THR A 112 7.14 27.89 6.28
C THR A 112 6.33 26.66 6.68
N LEU A 113 6.59 25.50 6.05
CA LEU A 113 5.87 24.26 6.28
C LEU A 113 6.32 23.57 7.55
N SER A 114 5.37 22.92 8.23
CA SER A 114 5.65 21.96 9.30
C SER A 114 6.40 20.73 8.78
N GLY A 115 6.99 19.95 9.67
CA GLY A 115 7.67 18.70 9.29
C GLY A 115 6.75 17.72 8.56
N GLY A 116 5.49 17.58 8.99
CA GLY A 116 4.50 16.74 8.33
C GLY A 116 4.13 17.22 6.93
N GLU A 117 3.98 18.54 6.74
CA GLU A 117 3.74 19.15 5.43
C GLU A 117 4.93 18.95 4.49
N LYS A 118 6.16 19.14 4.95
CA LYS A 118 7.38 18.85 4.17
C LYS A 118 7.42 17.38 3.76
N GLY A 119 7.07 16.47 4.66
CA GLY A 119 6.96 15.04 4.36
C GLY A 119 5.94 14.76 3.24
N ARG A 120 4.76 15.38 3.28
CA ARG A 120 3.73 15.25 2.22
C ARG A 120 4.22 15.79 0.87
N VAL A 121 4.91 16.93 0.84
CA VAL A 121 5.51 17.47 -0.41
C VAL A 121 6.53 16.50 -0.98
N SER A 122 7.40 15.94 -0.14
CA SER A 122 8.40 14.96 -0.57
C SER A 122 7.76 13.68 -1.12
N LEU A 123 6.68 13.22 -0.49
CA LEU A 123 5.92 12.05 -0.97
C LEU A 123 5.21 12.35 -2.29
N ALA A 124 4.57 13.52 -2.42
CA ALA A 124 3.96 13.96 -3.68
C ALA A 124 4.99 14.00 -4.80
N LYS A 125 6.18 14.53 -4.54
CA LYS A 125 7.31 14.55 -5.46
C LYS A 125 7.75 13.13 -5.87
N LEU A 126 7.83 12.21 -4.91
CA LEU A 126 8.16 10.81 -5.19
C LEU A 126 7.10 10.12 -6.06
N MET A 127 5.83 10.35 -5.79
CA MET A 127 4.71 9.77 -6.55
C MET A 127 4.64 10.30 -8.00
N LEU A 128 5.12 11.51 -8.25
CA LEU A 128 5.25 12.08 -9.59
C LEU A 128 6.45 11.55 -10.36
N SER A 129 7.39 10.92 -9.67
CA SER A 129 8.53 10.29 -10.33
C SER A 129 8.06 9.13 -11.22
N GLU A 130 8.78 8.87 -12.29
CA GLU A 130 8.52 7.69 -13.15
C GLU A 130 8.98 6.36 -12.49
N ALA A 131 9.19 6.36 -11.19
CA ALA A 131 9.58 5.16 -10.47
C ALA A 131 8.46 4.12 -10.55
N ASN A 132 8.84 2.87 -10.72
CA ASN A 132 7.94 1.72 -10.67
C ASN A 132 8.30 0.73 -9.53
N PHE A 133 9.32 1.09 -8.76
CA PHE A 133 9.71 0.43 -7.53
C PHE A 133 10.06 1.48 -6.47
N LEU A 134 9.20 1.62 -5.47
CA LEU A 134 9.41 2.54 -4.35
C LEU A 134 10.10 1.82 -3.20
N ILE A 135 11.13 2.44 -2.65
CA ILE A 135 11.80 2.02 -1.43
C ILE A 135 11.61 3.13 -0.40
N LEU A 136 10.91 2.83 0.71
CA LEU A 136 10.55 3.82 1.72
C LEU A 136 11.15 3.42 3.08
N ASP A 137 11.94 4.31 3.68
CA ASP A 137 12.52 4.09 5.01
C ASP A 137 11.77 4.92 6.04
N GLU A 138 10.97 4.25 6.89
CA GLU A 138 10.11 4.85 7.93
C GLU A 138 9.25 6.02 7.44
N PRO A 139 8.43 5.83 6.37
CA PRO A 139 7.73 6.94 5.74
C PRO A 139 6.62 7.55 6.61
N THR A 140 6.22 6.87 7.68
CA THR A 140 5.20 7.35 8.64
C THR A 140 5.77 8.18 9.78
N ASN A 141 7.11 8.25 9.92
CA ASN A 141 7.74 9.01 10.98
C ASN A 141 7.48 10.52 10.81
N HIS A 142 7.17 11.18 11.91
CA HIS A 142 6.86 12.62 11.99
C HIS A 142 5.60 13.05 11.20
N LEU A 143 4.85 12.11 10.61
CA LEU A 143 3.56 12.41 10.00
C LEU A 143 2.46 12.44 11.07
N ASP A 144 1.56 13.41 10.97
CA ASP A 144 0.31 13.42 11.70
C ASP A 144 -0.66 12.35 11.14
N ILE A 145 -1.76 12.11 11.84
CA ILE A 145 -2.74 11.07 11.47
C ILE A 145 -3.24 11.31 10.05
N THR A 146 -3.61 12.53 9.71
CA THR A 146 -4.13 12.89 8.38
C THR A 146 -3.10 12.64 7.27
N SER A 147 -1.83 13.00 7.52
CA SER A 147 -0.74 12.74 6.55
C SER A 147 -0.46 11.25 6.36
N LYS A 148 -0.64 10.43 7.40
CA LYS A 148 -0.53 8.97 7.31
C LYS A 148 -1.65 8.38 6.45
N GLU A 149 -2.90 8.81 6.64
CA GLU A 149 -4.05 8.37 5.83
C GLU A 149 -3.85 8.71 4.36
N ILE A 150 -3.34 9.89 4.04
CA ILE A 150 -3.00 10.28 2.67
C ILE A 150 -1.93 9.38 2.08
N LEU A 151 -0.88 9.06 2.83
CA LEU A 151 0.18 8.16 2.39
C LEU A 151 -0.36 6.74 2.15
N GLU A 152 -1.24 6.23 3.03
CA GLU A 152 -1.90 4.95 2.89
C GLU A 152 -2.73 4.89 1.60
N GLU A 153 -3.54 5.90 1.35
CA GLU A 153 -4.35 6.01 0.14
C GLU A 153 -3.47 6.09 -1.12
N ALA A 154 -2.43 6.90 -1.09
CA ALA A 154 -1.49 7.03 -2.20
C ALA A 154 -0.79 5.71 -2.53
N LEU A 155 -0.33 4.96 -1.52
CA LEU A 155 0.29 3.65 -1.72
C LEU A 155 -0.70 2.59 -2.19
N ASN A 156 -1.92 2.56 -1.65
CA ASN A 156 -2.94 1.60 -2.06
C ASN A 156 -3.38 1.81 -3.52
N ASN A 157 -3.33 3.04 -4.02
CA ASN A 157 -3.60 3.38 -5.41
C ASN A 157 -2.37 3.23 -6.33
N TYR A 158 -1.18 3.02 -5.77
CA TYR A 158 0.04 2.87 -6.55
C TYR A 158 0.14 1.49 -7.19
N SER A 159 0.24 1.43 -8.50
CA SER A 159 0.28 0.18 -9.27
C SER A 159 1.66 -0.47 -9.36
N GLY A 160 2.70 0.21 -8.88
CA GLY A 160 4.08 -0.28 -8.87
C GLY A 160 4.36 -1.22 -7.70
N THR A 161 5.63 -1.52 -7.53
CA THR A 161 6.14 -2.33 -6.41
C THR A 161 6.58 -1.43 -5.28
N VAL A 162 6.29 -1.79 -4.03
CA VAL A 162 6.71 -1.03 -2.85
C VAL A 162 7.45 -1.94 -1.88
N LEU A 163 8.61 -1.50 -1.43
CA LEU A 163 9.35 -2.09 -0.32
C LEU A 163 9.57 -1.01 0.74
N TYR A 164 9.12 -1.26 1.95
CA TYR A 164 9.26 -0.25 2.99
C TYR A 164 9.59 -0.84 4.36
N VAL A 165 10.24 -0.04 5.18
CA VAL A 165 10.40 -0.27 6.61
C VAL A 165 9.42 0.62 7.35
N SER A 166 8.66 0.08 8.27
CA SER A 166 7.83 0.86 9.21
C SER A 166 7.68 0.14 10.54
N HIS A 167 7.48 0.91 11.60
CA HIS A 167 7.08 0.44 12.92
C HIS A 167 5.59 0.68 13.21
N ASP A 168 4.89 1.33 12.30
CA ASP A 168 3.46 1.60 12.40
C ASP A 168 2.64 0.38 11.98
N ARG A 169 2.09 -0.32 12.97
CA ARG A 169 1.35 -1.57 12.77
C ARG A 169 0.09 -1.37 11.95
N TYR A 170 -0.61 -0.25 12.17
CA TYR A 170 -1.82 0.09 11.43
C TYR A 170 -1.49 0.33 9.96
N PHE A 171 -0.50 1.16 9.69
CA PHE A 171 -0.02 1.42 8.34
C PHE A 171 0.39 0.15 7.60
N ILE A 172 1.16 -0.75 8.27
CA ILE A 172 1.56 -2.03 7.68
C ILE A 172 0.32 -2.89 7.36
N ASN A 173 -0.66 -2.92 8.27
CA ASN A 173 -1.87 -3.71 8.08
C ASN A 173 -2.70 -3.25 6.88
N GLN A 174 -2.76 -1.94 6.63
CA GLN A 174 -3.52 -1.36 5.52
C GLN A 174 -2.81 -1.45 4.16
N THR A 175 -1.47 -1.44 4.14
CA THR A 175 -0.71 -1.28 2.89
C THR A 175 0.07 -2.52 2.48
N ALA A 176 0.47 -3.40 3.42
CA ALA A 176 1.27 -4.57 3.09
C ALA A 176 0.45 -5.70 2.50
N SER A 177 0.94 -6.27 1.42
CA SER A 177 0.50 -7.57 0.89
C SER A 177 1.38 -8.72 1.37
N ARG A 178 2.55 -8.40 1.91
CA ARG A 178 3.57 -9.35 2.35
C ARG A 178 4.48 -8.71 3.38
N ILE A 179 4.92 -9.49 4.36
CA ILE A 179 5.84 -9.05 5.41
C ILE A 179 7.11 -9.90 5.38
N LEU A 180 8.25 -9.24 5.45
CA LEU A 180 9.56 -9.84 5.67
C LEU A 180 10.06 -9.45 7.07
N GLU A 181 10.06 -10.39 8.00
CA GLU A 181 10.58 -10.17 9.35
C GLU A 181 12.07 -10.53 9.40
N LEU A 182 12.91 -9.56 9.76
CA LEU A 182 14.33 -9.80 10.00
C LEU A 182 14.53 -10.24 11.44
N VAL A 183 14.69 -11.52 11.64
CA VAL A 183 14.90 -12.17 12.95
C VAL A 183 16.08 -13.14 12.88
N ASN A 184 16.91 -13.18 13.94
CA ASN A 184 18.09 -14.05 13.99
C ASN A 184 19.01 -13.94 12.75
N ARG A 185 19.17 -12.73 12.19
CA ARG A 185 19.99 -12.42 11.01
C ARG A 185 19.50 -13.01 9.69
N THR A 186 18.28 -13.54 9.65
CA THR A 186 17.65 -14.10 8.45
C THR A 186 16.26 -13.50 8.26
N PHE A 187 15.65 -13.70 7.08
CA PHE A 187 14.29 -13.28 6.82
C PHE A 187 13.30 -14.41 6.96
N VAL A 188 12.25 -14.18 7.73
CA VAL A 188 11.04 -14.98 7.75
C VAL A 188 9.98 -14.27 6.89
N ASN A 189 9.34 -15.01 5.99
CA ASN A 189 8.42 -14.49 5.00
C ASN A 189 6.97 -14.84 5.38
N TYR A 190 6.14 -13.80 5.48
CA TYR A 190 4.71 -13.92 5.77
C TYR A 190 3.93 -13.32 4.60
N ILE A 191 3.05 -14.11 3.98
CA ILE A 191 2.24 -13.67 2.84
C ILE A 191 0.89 -13.25 3.35
N GLY A 192 0.74 -11.98 3.58
CA GLY A 192 -0.45 -11.36 4.15
C GLY A 192 -0.13 -10.02 4.80
N ASN A 193 -1.13 -9.49 5.49
CA ASN A 193 -1.05 -8.26 6.26
C ASN A 193 -0.48 -8.49 7.67
N TYR A 194 -0.55 -7.46 8.50
CA TYR A 194 0.00 -7.51 9.87
C TYR A 194 -0.78 -8.47 10.77
N ASP A 195 -2.09 -8.62 10.57
CA ASP A 195 -2.91 -9.55 11.36
C ASP A 195 -2.49 -11.00 11.09
N TYR A 196 -2.31 -11.37 9.82
CA TYR A 196 -1.78 -12.68 9.44
C TYR A 196 -0.39 -12.95 10.01
N TYR A 197 0.48 -11.92 10.02
CA TYR A 197 1.79 -12.02 10.65
C TYR A 197 1.68 -12.37 12.13
N LEU A 198 0.78 -11.71 12.88
CA LEU A 198 0.59 -11.98 14.31
C LEU A 198 0.14 -13.42 14.57
N GLU A 199 -0.79 -13.95 13.77
CA GLU A 199 -1.28 -15.32 13.89
C GLU A 199 -0.17 -16.36 13.65
N LYS A 200 0.68 -16.11 12.65
CA LYS A 200 1.67 -17.10 12.17
C LYS A 200 3.07 -16.91 12.73
N LYS A 201 3.32 -15.81 13.42
CA LYS A 201 4.66 -15.45 13.90
C LYS A 201 5.32 -16.59 14.70
N GLU A 202 4.64 -17.12 15.70
CA GLU A 202 5.23 -18.16 16.57
C GLU A 202 5.51 -19.47 15.81
N GLU A 203 4.58 -19.86 14.95
CA GLU A 203 4.67 -21.11 14.18
C GLU A 203 5.84 -21.05 13.18
N LEU A 204 5.89 -20.02 12.37
CA LEU A 204 6.91 -19.87 11.32
C LEU A 204 8.28 -19.54 11.89
N THR A 205 8.38 -18.73 12.93
CA THR A 205 9.67 -18.44 13.59
C THR A 205 10.29 -19.69 14.17
N ARG A 206 9.50 -20.59 14.78
CA ARG A 206 9.99 -21.91 15.27
C ARG A 206 10.46 -22.80 14.13
N ALA A 207 9.72 -22.87 13.03
CA ALA A 207 10.08 -23.67 11.86
C ALA A 207 11.40 -23.20 11.23
N TYR A 208 11.60 -21.89 11.10
CA TYR A 208 12.83 -21.31 10.55
C TYR A 208 14.02 -21.44 11.51
N ALA A 209 13.83 -21.32 12.83
CA ALA A 209 14.88 -21.54 13.82
C ALA A 209 15.37 -23.01 13.81
N SER A 210 14.46 -23.96 13.60
CA SER A 210 14.80 -25.38 13.50
C SER A 210 15.57 -25.72 12.22
N SER A 211 15.29 -25.06 11.11
CA SER A 211 15.97 -25.27 9.83
C SER A 211 17.41 -24.73 9.82
N THR A 212 17.70 -23.71 10.61
CA THR A 212 19.05 -23.10 10.68
C THR A 212 20.03 -23.99 11.48
N GLN A 213 19.54 -24.84 12.38
CA GLN A 213 20.39 -25.77 13.15
C GLN A 213 20.69 -27.08 12.39
N ASN A 214 19.94 -27.42 11.34
CA ASN A 214 20.07 -28.66 10.61
C ASN A 214 20.88 -28.62 9.30
N ASN A 215 21.53 -27.53 8.98
CA ASN A 215 22.39 -27.40 7.77
C ASN A 215 23.78 -28.04 7.92
N ALA A 216 23.93 -29.02 8.83
CA ALA A 216 25.16 -29.83 8.97
C ALA A 216 24.93 -31.30 8.61
N SER A 217 23.91 -31.73 7.92
CA SER A 217 23.86 -33.02 7.22
C SER A 217 22.60 -33.20 6.35
N SER A 218 22.85 -33.41 5.07
CA SER A 218 22.12 -34.21 4.07
C SER A 218 20.61 -34.01 3.84
N SER A 219 20.32 -33.57 2.61
CA SER A 219 19.27 -34.11 1.72
C SER A 219 17.88 -34.40 2.28
N SER A 220 16.90 -33.52 1.96
CA SER A 220 15.55 -33.98 1.71
C SER A 220 14.79 -33.04 0.76
N ALA A 221 14.72 -33.46 -0.50
CA ALA A 221 13.99 -32.78 -1.58
C ALA A 221 12.45 -32.97 -1.50
N SER A 222 11.93 -33.64 -0.48
CA SER A 222 10.51 -33.98 -0.34
C SER A 222 9.67 -32.96 0.43
N THR A 223 10.25 -32.24 1.39
CA THR A 223 9.53 -31.23 2.20
C THR A 223 9.32 -29.88 1.49
N ALA A 224 10.16 -29.58 0.49
CA ALA A 224 10.02 -28.36 -0.31
C ALA A 224 8.83 -28.39 -1.30
N SER A 225 8.35 -29.58 -1.69
CA SER A 225 7.20 -29.73 -2.60
C SER A 225 5.86 -29.60 -1.87
N GLU A 226 5.75 -30.13 -0.64
CA GLU A 226 4.54 -30.01 0.18
C GLU A 226 4.33 -28.58 0.69
N ALA A 227 5.42 -27.91 1.10
CA ALA A 227 5.37 -26.49 1.47
C ALA A 227 5.01 -25.58 0.27
N LYS A 228 5.43 -25.93 -0.96
CA LYS A 228 5.03 -25.20 -2.18
C LYS A 228 3.56 -25.41 -2.55
N LEU A 229 3.01 -26.59 -2.36
CA LEU A 229 1.60 -26.92 -2.64
C LEU A 229 0.68 -26.23 -1.63
N SER A 230 0.98 -26.29 -0.34
CA SER A 230 0.23 -25.56 0.70
C SER A 230 0.31 -24.05 0.51
N TRP A 231 1.43 -23.52 0.02
CA TRP A 231 1.63 -22.11 -0.30
C TRP A 231 0.76 -21.66 -1.49
N GLN A 232 0.61 -22.50 -2.50
CA GLN A 232 -0.20 -22.19 -3.68
C GLN A 232 -1.70 -22.21 -3.34
N GLU A 233 -2.14 -23.14 -2.52
CA GLU A 233 -3.51 -23.23 -1.99
C GLU A 233 -3.86 -22.04 -1.08
N GLN A 234 -2.96 -21.63 -0.19
CA GLN A 234 -3.15 -20.45 0.65
C GLN A 234 -3.21 -19.15 -0.15
N LYS A 235 -2.41 -19.04 -1.20
CA LYS A 235 -2.43 -17.87 -2.10
C LYS A 235 -3.76 -17.76 -2.86
N GLU A 236 -4.28 -18.90 -3.31
CA GLU A 236 -5.60 -18.94 -3.97
C GLU A 236 -6.73 -18.62 -3.00
N GLN A 237 -6.66 -19.11 -1.77
CA GLN A 237 -7.63 -18.80 -0.71
C GLN A 237 -7.64 -17.31 -0.38
N GLN A 238 -6.48 -16.69 -0.15
CA GLN A 238 -6.39 -15.25 0.10
C GLN A 238 -6.84 -14.41 -1.10
N ALA A 239 -6.53 -14.84 -2.33
CA ALA A 239 -7.02 -14.15 -3.52
C ALA A 239 -8.55 -14.21 -3.63
N ARG A 240 -9.16 -15.36 -3.26
CA ARG A 240 -10.62 -15.52 -3.20
C ARG A 240 -11.25 -14.66 -2.11
N GLU A 241 -10.65 -14.62 -0.92
CA GLU A 241 -11.14 -13.78 0.19
C GLU A 241 -11.04 -12.29 -0.13
N ARG A 242 -9.94 -11.84 -0.73
CA ARG A 242 -9.81 -10.44 -1.18
C ARG A 242 -10.82 -10.09 -2.26
N LYS A 243 -11.04 -10.99 -3.21
CA LYS A 243 -12.05 -10.79 -4.25
C LYS A 243 -13.44 -10.70 -3.62
N ARG A 244 -13.78 -11.63 -2.71
CA ARG A 244 -15.04 -11.65 -1.97
C ARG A 244 -15.25 -10.36 -1.17
N LYS A 245 -14.24 -9.89 -0.42
CA LYS A 245 -14.31 -8.64 0.34
C LYS A 245 -14.50 -7.41 -0.56
N ASN A 246 -13.83 -7.39 -1.71
CA ASN A 246 -13.96 -6.29 -2.66
C ASN A 246 -15.31 -6.30 -3.37
N ASP A 247 -15.83 -7.49 -3.69
CA ASP A 247 -17.14 -7.67 -4.29
C ASP A 247 -18.24 -7.31 -3.27
N LEU A 248 -18.10 -7.71 -1.98
CA LEU A 248 -18.99 -7.33 -0.90
C LEU A 248 -19.09 -5.80 -0.75
N ARG A 249 -17.94 -5.11 -0.66
CA ARG A 249 -17.90 -3.64 -0.57
C ARG A 249 -18.58 -2.96 -1.76
N LYS A 250 -18.34 -3.45 -2.98
CA LYS A 250 -18.98 -2.88 -4.18
C LYS A 250 -20.50 -3.07 -4.16
N THR A 251 -20.96 -4.23 -3.69
CA THR A 251 -22.39 -4.52 -3.55
C THR A 251 -23.01 -3.60 -2.51
N GLU A 252 -22.36 -3.36 -1.38
CA GLU A 252 -22.81 -2.42 -0.34
C GLU A 252 -22.88 -0.98 -0.86
N GLU A 253 -21.86 -0.53 -1.60
CA GLU A 253 -21.83 0.81 -2.24
C GLU A 253 -22.98 0.97 -3.26
N GLU A 254 -23.28 -0.07 -4.05
CA GLU A 254 -24.37 -0.04 -5.04
C GLU A 254 -25.76 -0.06 -4.35
N ILE A 255 -25.92 -0.85 -3.29
CA ILE A 255 -27.15 -0.86 -2.46
C ILE A 255 -27.39 0.54 -1.89
N SER A 256 -26.41 1.13 -1.20
CA SER A 256 -26.54 2.48 -0.62
C SER A 256 -26.93 3.52 -1.65
N ARG A 257 -26.32 3.48 -2.82
CA ARG A 257 -26.61 4.41 -3.93
C ARG A 257 -28.05 4.28 -4.44
N LEU A 258 -28.57 3.05 -4.56
CA LEU A 258 -29.93 2.83 -5.03
C LEU A 258 -30.97 3.19 -3.95
N GLU A 259 -30.69 2.95 -2.67
CA GLU A 259 -31.53 3.38 -1.54
C GLU A 259 -31.63 4.91 -1.47
N ASP A 260 -30.47 5.61 -1.58
CA ASP A 260 -30.42 7.07 -1.63
C ASP A 260 -31.23 7.61 -2.82
N ARG A 261 -31.11 6.95 -3.98
CA ARG A 261 -31.86 7.36 -5.18
C ARG A 261 -33.38 7.12 -5.03
N ASN A 262 -33.77 6.01 -4.43
CA ASN A 262 -35.20 5.76 -4.14
C ASN A 262 -35.77 6.78 -3.15
N THR A 263 -35.01 7.18 -2.14
CA THR A 263 -35.38 8.25 -1.20
C THR A 263 -35.55 9.58 -1.92
N GLU A 264 -34.68 9.90 -2.87
CA GLU A 264 -34.80 11.10 -3.71
C GLU A 264 -36.02 11.06 -4.61
N ILE A 265 -36.31 9.91 -5.23
CA ILE A 265 -37.53 9.69 -6.04
C ILE A 265 -38.79 9.89 -5.19
N ASP A 266 -38.83 9.30 -3.99
CA ASP A 266 -39.96 9.48 -3.08
C ASP A 266 -40.16 10.96 -2.70
N HIS A 267 -39.07 11.69 -2.44
CA HIS A 267 -39.16 13.13 -2.21
C HIS A 267 -39.64 13.90 -3.45
N GLN A 268 -39.14 13.57 -4.65
CA GLN A 268 -39.56 14.22 -5.90
C GLN A 268 -41.04 13.98 -6.20
N MET A 269 -41.57 12.79 -5.89
CA MET A 269 -42.98 12.48 -6.05
C MET A 269 -43.91 13.30 -5.15
N THR A 270 -43.39 13.90 -4.06
CA THR A 270 -44.19 14.81 -3.20
C THR A 270 -44.26 16.24 -3.72
N LEU A 271 -43.45 16.61 -4.72
CA LEU A 271 -43.43 17.95 -5.29
C LEU A 271 -44.63 18.22 -6.21
N GLU A 272 -45.26 19.36 -6.08
CA GLU A 272 -46.48 19.75 -6.83
C GLU A 272 -46.27 19.75 -8.35
N GLU A 273 -45.05 20.05 -8.81
CA GLU A 273 -44.65 20.02 -10.24
C GLU A 273 -44.59 18.60 -10.85
N VAL A 274 -44.31 17.59 -10.03
CA VAL A 274 -44.25 16.20 -10.44
C VAL A 274 -45.62 15.55 -10.31
N TYR A 275 -46.30 15.77 -9.20
CA TYR A 275 -47.62 15.27 -8.93
C TYR A 275 -48.69 15.71 -9.96
N SER A 276 -48.53 16.92 -10.51
CA SER A 276 -49.44 17.44 -11.56
C SER A 276 -49.13 16.89 -12.97
N SER A 277 -48.02 16.20 -13.15
CA SER A 277 -47.61 15.65 -14.46
C SER A 277 -47.65 14.11 -14.43
N SER A 278 -48.67 13.53 -15.07
CA SER A 278 -48.86 12.08 -15.18
C SER A 278 -47.66 11.38 -15.80
N VAL A 279 -46.95 12.01 -16.76
CA VAL A 279 -45.80 11.43 -17.45
C VAL A 279 -44.58 11.34 -16.51
N LYS A 280 -44.26 12.41 -15.80
CA LYS A 280 -43.15 12.43 -14.84
C LYS A 280 -43.36 11.47 -13.66
N CYS A 281 -44.60 11.40 -13.17
CA CYS A 281 -44.95 10.48 -12.12
C CYS A 281 -44.81 9.02 -12.57
N GLN A 282 -45.15 8.70 -13.82
CA GLN A 282 -45.01 7.36 -14.37
C GLN A 282 -43.52 7.00 -14.60
N GLU A 283 -42.71 7.94 -15.10
CA GLU A 283 -41.26 7.74 -15.28
C GLU A 283 -40.55 7.44 -13.95
N LEU A 284 -40.79 8.25 -12.92
CA LEU A 284 -40.21 8.07 -11.58
C LEU A 284 -40.72 6.76 -10.92
N SER A 285 -41.98 6.39 -11.12
CA SER A 285 -42.52 5.13 -10.62
C SER A 285 -41.88 3.92 -11.29
N THR A 286 -41.58 4.02 -12.59
CA THR A 286 -40.89 2.94 -13.33
C THR A 286 -39.45 2.82 -12.86
N GLU A 287 -38.70 3.96 -12.74
CA GLU A 287 -37.33 3.99 -12.23
C GLU A 287 -37.25 3.40 -10.81
N ARG A 288 -38.22 3.73 -9.95
CA ARG A 288 -38.29 3.17 -8.60
C ARG A 288 -38.48 1.65 -8.62
N ALA A 289 -39.39 1.14 -9.44
CA ALA A 289 -39.63 -0.28 -9.55
C ALA A 289 -38.40 -1.04 -10.10
N GLU A 290 -37.67 -0.45 -11.04
CA GLU A 290 -36.41 -1.01 -11.55
C GLU A 290 -35.33 -1.03 -10.47
N ASN A 291 -35.22 0.04 -9.68
CA ASN A 291 -34.28 0.12 -8.56
C ASN A 291 -34.62 -0.89 -7.45
N GLU A 292 -35.91 -1.08 -7.13
CA GLU A 292 -36.37 -2.07 -6.13
C GLU A 292 -36.04 -3.50 -6.58
N ALA A 293 -36.29 -3.84 -7.84
CA ALA A 293 -35.92 -5.15 -8.41
C ALA A 293 -34.39 -5.38 -8.35
N ARG A 294 -33.61 -4.33 -8.67
CA ARG A 294 -32.15 -4.41 -8.62
C ARG A 294 -31.62 -4.53 -7.17
N LEU A 295 -32.24 -3.85 -6.22
CA LEU A 295 -31.92 -3.98 -4.80
C LEU A 295 -32.15 -5.41 -4.30
N GLU A 296 -33.23 -6.08 -4.70
CA GLU A 296 -33.52 -7.47 -4.33
C GLU A 296 -32.40 -8.42 -4.81
N GLU A 297 -31.96 -8.27 -6.08
CA GLU A 297 -30.81 -9.04 -6.62
C GLU A 297 -29.50 -8.76 -5.83
N LEU A 298 -29.27 -7.51 -5.47
CA LEU A 298 -28.06 -7.10 -4.74
C LEU A 298 -28.08 -7.60 -3.29
N TYR A 299 -29.23 -7.65 -2.63
CA TYR A 299 -29.33 -8.23 -1.30
C TYR A 299 -29.09 -9.74 -1.30
N GLU A 300 -29.62 -10.48 -2.28
CA GLU A 300 -29.31 -11.91 -2.45
C GLU A 300 -27.83 -12.14 -2.68
N LEU A 301 -27.19 -11.31 -3.54
CA LEU A 301 -25.75 -11.38 -3.78
C LEU A 301 -24.96 -11.03 -2.52
N TRP A 302 -25.35 -10.01 -1.79
CA TRP A 302 -24.73 -9.60 -0.53
C TRP A 302 -24.77 -10.71 0.51
N GLU A 303 -25.92 -11.36 0.70
CA GLU A 303 -26.09 -12.49 1.62
C GLU A 303 -25.16 -13.65 1.24
N SER A 304 -25.10 -13.99 -0.05
CA SER A 304 -24.20 -15.05 -0.55
C SER A 304 -22.70 -14.73 -0.42
N LEU A 305 -22.34 -13.44 -0.37
CA LEU A 305 -20.98 -12.97 -0.16
C LEU A 305 -20.65 -12.81 1.34
N ALA A 306 -21.65 -12.67 2.21
CA ALA A 306 -21.46 -12.52 3.65
C ALA A 306 -21.33 -13.88 4.37
N GLU A 307 -21.90 -14.96 3.83
CA GLU A 307 -21.69 -16.33 4.29
C GLU A 307 -20.28 -16.85 3.98
#